data_f51444e08d56209e511f6d1ad21f99d1
#
_entry.id   f51444e08d56209e511f6d1ad21f99d1
#
_cell.length_a   1.000
_cell.length_b   1.000
_cell.length_c   1.000
_cell.angle_alpha   90.00
_cell.angle_beta   90.00
_cell.angle_gamma   90.00
#
_symmetry.space_group_name_H-M   'P 1'
#
loop_
_entity.id
_entity.type
_entity.pdbx_description
1 polymer ?
#
loop_
_entity_poly.entity_id
_entity_poly.type
_entity_poly.pdbx_seq_one_letter_code
_entity_poly.pdbx_strand_id
1 'polypeptide(L)'
;KLHAEGHDVIVERYEGAYDVVVPVLGGDDPILLSTMRFEMPGDEGNFRSYEEKRGLSEGPKERLVAMRNPVMTRKIREFTRAMLPELWPFDYGRFEFRYTPTTGEVLFMEVNLSCNLWSKKTVSGAAQLAGLTHQQLLEHIAAYSMDRQGVIKAERTPFAPTVMPEEVGGEMIEV
;
A
#
# COMPACT_ATOMS: atom_id res chain seq x y z
N LYS A 1 31.76 -1.17 10.02
CA LYS A 1 31.75 -2.65 10.11
C LYS A 1 31.29 -3.26 8.78
N LEU A 2 30.04 -3.05 8.33
CA LEU A 2 29.50 -3.64 7.09
C LEU A 2 30.34 -3.31 5.84
N HIS A 3 30.79 -2.06 5.70
CA HIS A 3 31.63 -1.66 4.57
C HIS A 3 33.01 -2.35 4.61
N ALA A 4 33.58 -2.56 5.81
CA ALA A 4 34.81 -3.32 5.97
C ALA A 4 34.67 -4.83 5.67
N GLU A 5 33.43 -5.33 5.65
CA GLU A 5 33.06 -6.70 5.28
C GLU A 5 32.73 -6.81 3.77
N GLY A 6 32.92 -5.74 2.98
CA GLY A 6 32.73 -5.72 1.54
C GLY A 6 31.29 -5.48 1.08
N HIS A 7 30.41 -4.99 1.97
CA HIS A 7 29.03 -4.63 1.63
C HIS A 7 28.94 -3.18 1.17
N ASP A 8 28.20 -2.94 0.10
CA ASP A 8 27.72 -1.60 -0.25
C ASP A 8 26.65 -1.18 0.75
N VAL A 9 26.78 0.04 1.26
CA VAL A 9 25.89 0.55 2.32
C VAL A 9 25.28 1.88 1.89
N ILE A 10 23.97 1.99 1.96
CA ILE A 10 23.23 3.26 1.83
C ILE A 10 22.95 3.76 3.26
N VAL A 11 23.27 5.01 3.50
CA VAL A 11 22.96 5.70 4.74
C VAL A 11 21.99 6.82 4.45
N GLU A 12 20.79 6.74 5.01
CA GLU A 12 19.74 7.72 4.82
C GLU A 12 19.33 8.32 6.15
N ARG A 13 18.78 9.55 6.12
CA ARG A 13 18.19 10.16 7.31
C ARG A 13 17.03 9.31 7.79
N TYR A 14 16.98 9.03 9.07
CA TYR A 14 15.79 8.38 9.65
C TYR A 14 14.61 9.34 9.63
N GLU A 15 13.59 8.98 8.87
CA GLU A 15 12.32 9.68 8.82
C GLU A 15 11.31 8.95 9.72
N GLY A 16 11.16 9.50 10.93
CA GLY A 16 10.28 8.92 11.94
C GLY A 16 8.83 8.94 11.52
N ALA A 17 8.09 8.04 11.92
CA ALA A 17 6.81 7.79 12.45
C ALA A 17 6.10 6.59 11.83
N TYR A 18 5.11 6.75 10.94
CA TYR A 18 4.34 5.61 10.43
C TYR A 18 4.68 5.26 9.00
N ASP A 19 4.80 3.95 8.73
CA ASP A 19 4.73 3.44 7.37
C ASP A 19 3.28 3.49 6.89
N VAL A 20 3.03 4.23 5.83
CA VAL A 20 1.72 4.37 5.21
C VAL A 20 1.79 3.88 3.78
N VAL A 21 0.77 3.14 3.36
CA VAL A 21 0.71 2.55 2.04
C VAL A 21 -0.62 2.83 1.35
N VAL A 22 -0.55 3.05 0.04
CA VAL A 22 -1.71 3.21 -0.83
C VAL A 22 -1.60 2.17 -1.93
N PRO A 23 -2.33 1.04 -1.85
CA PRO A 23 -2.46 0.14 -2.97
C PRO A 23 -3.32 0.75 -4.06
N VAL A 24 -2.91 0.53 -5.32
CA VAL A 24 -3.59 1.05 -6.50
C VAL A 24 -3.80 -0.08 -7.50
N LEU A 25 -4.99 -0.17 -8.05
CA LEU A 25 -5.30 -1.02 -9.19
C LEU A 25 -5.19 -0.19 -10.47
N GLY A 26 -4.55 -0.75 -11.47
CA GLY A 26 -4.49 -0.17 -12.81
C GLY A 26 -5.86 -0.20 -13.49
N GLY A 27 -6.00 0.59 -14.50
CA GLY A 27 -7.24 0.75 -15.26
C GLY A 27 -7.17 2.04 -16.08
N ASP A 28 -8.14 2.27 -16.95
CA ASP A 28 -8.25 3.55 -17.66
C ASP A 28 -8.49 4.70 -16.66
N ASP A 29 -9.13 4.37 -15.53
CA ASP A 29 -9.24 5.22 -14.35
C ASP A 29 -8.70 4.42 -13.14
N PRO A 30 -7.45 4.67 -12.72
CA PRO A 30 -6.82 3.90 -11.64
C PRO A 30 -7.55 4.02 -10.30
N ILE A 31 -7.76 2.88 -9.66
CA ILE A 31 -8.49 2.80 -8.39
C ILE A 31 -7.52 2.80 -7.22
N LEU A 32 -7.53 3.86 -6.42
CA LEU A 32 -6.82 3.90 -5.16
C LEU A 32 -7.64 3.16 -4.10
N LEU A 33 -7.16 2.04 -3.62
CA LEU A 33 -7.75 1.30 -2.52
C LEU A 33 -7.58 2.04 -1.19
N SER A 34 -8.02 1.46 -0.10
CA SER A 34 -7.90 2.06 1.24
C SER A 34 -6.44 2.41 1.57
N THR A 35 -6.23 3.63 2.05
CA THR A 35 -4.93 4.03 2.60
C THR A 35 -4.73 3.34 3.94
N MET A 36 -3.64 2.58 4.05
CA MET A 36 -3.34 1.75 5.20
C MET A 36 -2.10 2.25 5.92
N ARG A 37 -2.01 2.02 7.23
CA ARG A 37 -0.79 2.24 7.99
C ARG A 37 -0.40 0.99 8.78
N PHE A 38 0.88 0.86 9.06
CA PHE A 38 1.36 -0.18 9.97
C PHE A 38 1.40 0.38 11.40
N GLU A 39 0.81 -0.36 12.32
CA GLU A 39 0.87 -0.10 13.76
C GLU A 39 1.74 -1.15 14.43
N MET A 40 2.76 -0.68 15.15
CA MET A 40 3.54 -1.53 16.04
C MET A 40 2.93 -1.47 17.44
N PRO A 41 2.77 -2.60 18.14
CA PRO A 41 2.32 -2.58 19.52
C PRO A 41 3.29 -1.83 20.43
N GLY A 42 2.81 -0.82 21.12
CA GLY A 42 3.50 -0.19 22.23
C GLY A 42 4.33 1.06 21.95
N ASP A 43 4.50 1.47 20.69
CA ASP A 43 5.28 2.70 20.43
C ASP A 43 4.86 3.41 19.14
N GLU A 44 4.68 4.72 19.21
CA GLU A 44 4.40 5.56 18.05
C GLU A 44 5.67 5.82 17.25
N GLY A 45 5.74 5.32 16.05
CA GLY A 45 6.79 5.66 15.10
C GLY A 45 7.99 4.74 15.05
N ASN A 46 7.82 3.49 15.44
CA ASN A 46 8.88 2.52 15.33
C ASN A 46 9.23 2.17 13.87
N PHE A 47 10.52 1.99 13.65
CA PHE A 47 11.07 1.47 12.42
C PHE A 47 10.80 -0.05 12.34
N ARG A 48 10.24 -0.48 11.21
CA ARG A 48 10.08 -1.90 10.92
C ARG A 48 11.41 -2.48 10.44
N SER A 49 12.01 -3.33 11.27
CA SER A 49 13.23 -4.05 10.89
C SER A 49 12.98 -5.05 9.76
N TYR A 50 14.04 -5.54 9.14
CA TYR A 50 13.94 -6.60 8.14
C TYR A 50 13.33 -7.88 8.70
N GLU A 51 13.68 -8.23 9.94
CA GLU A 51 13.17 -9.41 10.64
C GLU A 51 11.67 -9.30 10.90
N GLU A 52 11.20 -8.13 11.31
CA GLU A 52 9.76 -7.86 11.49
C GLU A 52 8.99 -7.93 10.17
N LYS A 53 9.50 -7.31 9.11
CA LYS A 53 8.90 -7.38 7.77
C LYS A 53 8.78 -8.81 7.23
N ARG A 54 9.67 -9.70 7.66
CA ARG A 54 9.70 -11.12 7.28
C ARG A 54 8.95 -12.02 8.25
N GLY A 55 8.47 -11.49 9.39
CA GLY A 55 7.83 -12.28 10.44
C GLY A 55 8.79 -13.23 11.15
N LEU A 56 10.09 -12.90 11.18
CA LEU A 56 11.15 -13.69 11.82
C LEU A 56 11.40 -13.25 13.27
N SER A 57 10.85 -12.11 13.69
CA SER A 57 10.93 -11.65 15.07
C SER A 57 9.93 -12.40 15.96
N GLU A 58 10.36 -12.74 17.17
CA GLU A 58 9.50 -13.32 18.21
C GLU A 58 8.67 -12.26 18.96
N GLY A 59 8.82 -11.00 18.58
CA GLY A 59 8.15 -9.86 19.22
C GLY A 59 6.67 -9.70 18.85
N PRO A 60 6.03 -8.65 19.39
CA PRO A 60 4.64 -8.32 19.05
C PRO A 60 4.53 -8.06 17.53
N LYS A 61 3.52 -8.67 16.93
CA LYS A 61 3.30 -8.53 15.47
C LYS A 61 2.72 -7.17 15.13
N GLU A 62 3.23 -6.60 14.05
CA GLU A 62 2.63 -5.42 13.43
C GLU A 62 1.19 -5.68 12.98
N ARG A 63 0.39 -4.63 12.99
CA ARG A 63 -0.97 -4.67 12.46
C ARG A 63 -1.09 -3.69 11.31
N LEU A 64 -1.75 -4.12 10.26
CA LEU A 64 -2.13 -3.28 9.16
C LEU A 64 -3.55 -2.74 9.42
N VAL A 65 -3.69 -1.43 9.51
CA VAL A 65 -4.97 -0.78 9.81
C VAL A 65 -5.29 0.31 8.79
N ALA A 66 -6.57 0.57 8.57
CA ALA A 66 -6.98 1.71 7.76
C ALA A 66 -6.54 3.03 8.42
N MET A 67 -6.05 3.96 7.63
CA MET A 67 -5.64 5.28 8.13
C MET A 67 -6.85 6.11 8.52
N ARG A 68 -6.91 6.55 9.78
CA ARG A 68 -8.06 7.27 10.35
C ARG A 68 -8.01 8.80 10.23
N ASN A 69 -6.91 9.36 9.74
CA ASN A 69 -6.78 10.81 9.61
C ASN A 69 -7.21 11.26 8.20
N PRO A 70 -8.43 11.84 8.04
CA PRO A 70 -8.96 12.15 6.71
C PRO A 70 -8.14 13.22 5.97
N VAL A 71 -7.56 14.17 6.70
CA VAL A 71 -6.74 15.23 6.09
C VAL A 71 -5.48 14.65 5.48
N MET A 72 -4.79 13.78 6.24
CA MET A 72 -3.56 13.15 5.78
C MET A 72 -3.84 12.07 4.72
N THR A 73 -4.92 11.31 4.86
CA THR A 73 -5.37 10.36 3.85
C THR A 73 -5.57 11.07 2.52
N ARG A 74 -6.28 12.20 2.51
CA ARG A 74 -6.48 13.01 1.30
C ARG A 74 -5.16 13.47 0.70
N LYS A 75 -4.27 14.06 1.51
CA LYS A 75 -2.95 14.53 1.06
C LYS A 75 -2.11 13.41 0.43
N ILE A 76 -2.05 12.25 1.08
CA ILE A 76 -1.30 11.08 0.57
C ILE A 76 -1.90 10.58 -0.75
N ARG A 77 -3.22 10.51 -0.83
CA ARG A 77 -3.92 10.10 -2.06
C ARG A 77 -3.74 11.09 -3.21
N GLU A 78 -3.71 12.39 -2.92
CA GLU A 78 -3.39 13.43 -3.90
C GLU A 78 -1.96 13.27 -4.44
N PHE A 79 -0.98 13.03 -3.57
CA PHE A 79 0.39 12.71 -3.98
C PHE A 79 0.45 11.45 -4.84
N THR A 80 -0.25 10.40 -4.42
CA THR A 80 -0.34 9.16 -5.21
C THR A 80 -0.90 9.44 -6.61
N ARG A 81 -2.04 10.15 -6.71
CA ARG A 81 -2.64 10.51 -8.01
C ARG A 81 -1.71 11.32 -8.90
N ALA A 82 -0.96 12.25 -8.32
CA ALA A 82 -0.01 13.08 -9.07
C ALA A 82 1.14 12.28 -9.69
N MET A 83 1.51 11.15 -9.10
CA MET A 83 2.58 10.28 -9.60
C MET A 83 2.11 9.23 -10.62
N LEU A 84 0.82 8.92 -10.67
CA LEU A 84 0.30 7.86 -11.54
C LEU A 84 0.61 8.06 -13.03
N PRO A 85 0.53 9.27 -13.62
CA PRO A 85 0.83 9.47 -15.04
C PRO A 85 2.25 9.07 -15.43
N GLU A 86 3.22 9.19 -14.52
CA GLU A 86 4.63 8.85 -14.77
C GLU A 86 4.87 7.33 -14.79
N LEU A 87 3.94 6.55 -14.26
CA LEU A 87 4.04 5.09 -14.15
C LEU A 87 3.15 4.35 -15.15
N TRP A 88 2.35 5.10 -15.89
CA TRP A 88 1.38 4.52 -16.82
C TRP A 88 2.04 3.91 -18.06
N PRO A 89 1.56 2.74 -18.54
CA PRO A 89 0.53 1.89 -17.97
C PRO A 89 1.09 0.89 -16.94
N PHE A 90 0.32 0.59 -15.89
CA PHE A 90 0.65 -0.46 -14.92
C PHE A 90 -0.62 -1.23 -14.50
N ASP A 91 -0.45 -2.46 -14.03
CA ASP A 91 -1.59 -3.34 -13.72
C ASP A 91 -2.05 -3.19 -12.27
N TYR A 92 -1.12 -3.06 -11.35
CA TYR A 92 -1.34 -2.77 -9.93
C TYR A 92 -0.04 -2.34 -9.27
N GLY A 93 -0.16 -1.70 -8.12
CA GLY A 93 1.02 -1.29 -7.38
C GLY A 93 0.70 -0.87 -5.95
N ARG A 94 1.75 -0.58 -5.20
CA ARG A 94 1.66 -0.08 -3.84
C ARG A 94 2.63 1.08 -3.66
N PHE A 95 2.11 2.25 -3.39
CA PHE A 95 2.87 3.44 -3.04
C PHE A 95 3.14 3.43 -1.55
N GLU A 96 4.36 3.73 -1.15
CA GLU A 96 4.81 3.72 0.23
C GLU A 96 5.26 5.12 0.66
N PHE A 97 4.82 5.53 1.82
CA PHE A 97 5.09 6.85 2.40
C PHE A 97 5.50 6.72 3.85
N ARG A 98 6.24 7.73 4.34
CA ARG A 98 6.42 7.98 5.77
C ARG A 98 5.56 9.16 6.17
N TYR A 99 4.87 9.04 7.29
CA TYR A 99 4.01 10.08 7.82
C TYR A 99 4.37 10.39 9.27
N THR A 100 4.66 11.66 9.55
CA THR A 100 4.97 12.17 10.90
C THR A 100 3.77 12.90 11.47
N PRO A 101 3.03 12.31 12.44
CA PRO A 101 1.79 12.90 12.97
C PRO A 101 1.99 14.30 13.60
N THR A 102 3.11 14.51 14.27
CA THR A 102 3.41 15.75 14.99
C THR A 102 3.64 16.95 14.07
N THR A 103 4.20 16.73 12.89
CA THR A 103 4.48 17.78 11.90
C THR A 103 3.52 17.78 10.73
N GLY A 104 2.78 16.69 10.53
CA GLY A 104 1.97 16.48 9.33
C GLY A 104 2.80 16.27 8.05
N GLU A 105 4.10 15.98 8.21
CA GLU A 105 5.00 15.73 7.09
C GLU A 105 4.70 14.37 6.47
N VAL A 106 4.68 14.33 5.13
CA VAL A 106 4.50 13.12 4.33
C VAL A 106 5.65 13.06 3.35
N LEU A 107 6.41 11.96 3.39
CA LEU A 107 7.53 11.71 2.50
C LEU A 107 7.23 10.46 1.66
N PHE A 108 7.38 10.59 0.35
CA PHE A 108 7.32 9.45 -0.55
C PHE A 108 8.60 8.62 -0.41
N MET A 109 8.46 7.32 -0.30
CA MET A 109 9.57 6.39 -0.16
C MET A 109 9.81 5.62 -1.45
N GLU A 110 8.83 4.85 -1.89
CA GLU A 110 8.95 4.03 -3.08
C GLU A 110 7.57 3.67 -3.65
N VAL A 111 7.59 3.14 -4.88
CA VAL A 111 6.47 2.44 -5.49
C VAL A 111 6.85 1.02 -5.84
N ASN A 112 6.02 0.07 -5.46
CA ASN A 112 6.19 -1.35 -5.73
C ASN A 112 5.18 -1.78 -6.81
N LEU A 113 5.62 -1.96 -8.05
CA LEU A 113 4.77 -2.38 -9.18
C LEU A 113 4.63 -3.90 -9.33
N SER A 114 5.25 -4.66 -8.43
CA SER A 114 5.18 -6.12 -8.35
C SER A 114 5.07 -6.58 -6.89
N CYS A 115 4.18 -5.93 -6.16
CA CYS A 115 4.00 -6.22 -4.74
C CYS A 115 3.24 -7.54 -4.51
N ASN A 116 3.37 -8.09 -3.31
CA ASN A 116 2.80 -9.37 -2.93
C ASN A 116 1.25 -9.32 -2.97
N LEU A 117 0.66 -10.26 -3.69
CA LEU A 117 -0.80 -10.44 -3.83
C LEU A 117 -1.38 -11.54 -2.93
N TRP A 118 -0.62 -12.06 -1.97
CA TRP A 118 -1.18 -13.05 -1.04
C TRP A 118 -2.37 -12.49 -0.27
N SER A 119 -3.39 -13.34 -0.03
CA SER A 119 -4.68 -12.97 0.54
C SER A 119 -4.62 -12.25 1.91
N LYS A 120 -3.53 -12.45 2.66
CA LYS A 120 -3.28 -11.81 3.96
C LYS A 120 -2.30 -10.63 3.89
N LYS A 121 -2.00 -10.09 2.70
CA LYS A 121 -1.08 -8.96 2.55
C LYS A 121 -1.79 -7.66 2.17
N THR A 122 -1.06 -6.59 2.19
CA THR A 122 -1.52 -5.19 2.12
C THR A 122 -2.52 -4.91 1.00
N VAL A 123 -2.23 -5.38 -0.23
CA VAL A 123 -3.13 -5.11 -1.37
C VAL A 123 -4.46 -5.82 -1.19
N SER A 124 -4.42 -7.10 -0.79
CA SER A 124 -5.62 -7.89 -0.56
C SER A 124 -6.43 -7.38 0.63
N GLY A 125 -5.75 -6.96 1.71
CA GLY A 125 -6.41 -6.35 2.87
C GLY A 125 -7.11 -5.03 2.51
N ALA A 126 -6.44 -4.15 1.77
CA ALA A 126 -7.05 -2.90 1.32
C ALA A 126 -8.21 -3.14 0.33
N ALA A 127 -8.14 -4.17 -0.51
CA ALA A 127 -9.22 -4.57 -1.40
C ALA A 127 -10.44 -5.09 -0.63
N GLN A 128 -10.23 -5.89 0.42
CA GLN A 128 -11.30 -6.38 1.28
C GLN A 128 -12.03 -5.23 1.98
N LEU A 129 -11.31 -4.22 2.49
CA LEU A 129 -11.93 -3.02 3.05
C LEU A 129 -12.74 -2.23 2.01
N ALA A 130 -12.38 -2.30 0.75
CA ALA A 130 -13.13 -1.70 -0.35
C ALA A 130 -14.29 -2.60 -0.86
N GLY A 131 -14.54 -3.74 -0.21
CA GLY A 131 -15.62 -4.67 -0.55
C GLY A 131 -15.29 -5.69 -1.62
N LEU A 132 -14.02 -5.82 -2.03
CA LEU A 132 -13.55 -6.86 -2.95
C LEU A 132 -13.14 -8.12 -2.21
N THR A 133 -13.56 -9.27 -2.68
CA THR A 133 -12.93 -10.52 -2.30
C THR A 133 -11.53 -10.62 -2.90
N HIS A 134 -10.68 -11.45 -2.32
CA HIS A 134 -9.35 -11.72 -2.88
C HIS A 134 -9.41 -12.25 -4.32
N GLN A 135 -10.38 -13.09 -4.63
CA GLN A 135 -10.61 -13.61 -5.98
C GLN A 135 -10.95 -12.47 -6.96
N GLN A 136 -11.90 -11.60 -6.60
CA GLN A 136 -12.27 -10.46 -7.44
C GLN A 136 -11.11 -9.49 -7.67
N LEU A 137 -10.25 -9.30 -6.67
CA LEU A 137 -9.02 -8.53 -6.82
C LEU A 137 -8.11 -9.13 -7.90
N LEU A 138 -7.84 -10.44 -7.83
CA LEU A 138 -6.98 -11.13 -8.80
C LEU A 138 -7.61 -11.16 -10.21
N GLU A 139 -8.90 -11.37 -10.30
CA GLU A 139 -9.66 -11.33 -11.56
C GLU A 139 -9.58 -9.95 -12.21
N HIS A 140 -9.73 -8.88 -11.41
CA HIS A 140 -9.63 -7.50 -11.89
C HIS A 140 -8.22 -7.21 -12.47
N ILE A 141 -7.17 -7.55 -11.72
CA ILE A 141 -5.79 -7.34 -12.16
C ILE A 141 -5.51 -8.14 -13.44
N ALA A 142 -5.89 -9.42 -13.48
CA ALA A 142 -5.64 -10.29 -14.62
C ALA A 142 -6.42 -9.83 -15.87
N ALA A 143 -7.70 -9.53 -15.72
CA ALA A 143 -8.55 -9.07 -16.82
C ALA A 143 -8.03 -7.77 -17.42
N TYR A 144 -7.68 -6.78 -16.58
CA TYR A 144 -7.11 -5.53 -17.05
C TYR A 144 -5.78 -5.75 -17.77
N SER A 145 -4.86 -6.51 -17.16
CA SER A 145 -3.55 -6.78 -17.75
C SER A 145 -3.65 -7.48 -19.10
N MET A 146 -4.49 -8.49 -19.23
CA MET A 146 -4.66 -9.24 -20.48
C MET A 146 -5.34 -8.41 -21.58
N ASP A 147 -6.32 -7.58 -21.23
CA ASP A 147 -6.98 -6.68 -22.18
C ASP A 147 -6.00 -5.59 -22.66
N ARG A 148 -5.28 -4.97 -21.74
CA ARG A 148 -4.25 -3.97 -22.08
C ARG A 148 -3.16 -4.52 -22.99
N GLN A 149 -2.79 -5.79 -22.82
CA GLN A 149 -1.79 -6.47 -23.65
C GLN A 149 -2.38 -7.07 -24.94
N GLY A 150 -3.68 -6.91 -25.18
CA GLY A 150 -4.35 -7.40 -26.37
C GLY A 150 -4.52 -8.92 -26.43
N VAL A 151 -4.37 -9.62 -25.29
CA VAL A 151 -4.53 -11.09 -25.20
C VAL A 151 -6.00 -11.48 -25.25
N ILE A 152 -6.85 -10.70 -24.59
CA ILE A 152 -8.31 -10.85 -24.62
C ILE A 152 -8.98 -9.49 -24.81
N LYS A 153 -10.24 -9.50 -25.23
CA LYS A 153 -11.14 -8.35 -25.04
C LYS A 153 -12.00 -8.63 -23.82
N ALA A 154 -11.69 -8.00 -22.69
CA ALA A 154 -12.50 -8.16 -21.50
C ALA A 154 -13.70 -7.23 -21.54
N GLU A 155 -14.91 -7.77 -21.31
CA GLU A 155 -16.04 -6.94 -20.92
C GLU A 155 -15.78 -6.45 -19.50
N ARG A 156 -15.39 -5.19 -19.37
CA ARG A 156 -15.07 -4.60 -18.06
C ARG A 156 -16.35 -4.14 -17.40
N THR A 157 -16.76 -4.82 -16.35
CA THR A 157 -17.72 -4.24 -15.41
C THR A 157 -16.94 -3.23 -14.56
N PRO A 158 -17.29 -1.93 -14.59
CA PRO A 158 -16.63 -0.96 -13.74
C PRO A 158 -16.75 -1.40 -12.28
N PHE A 159 -15.61 -1.57 -11.62
CA PHE A 159 -15.61 -1.78 -10.18
C PHE A 159 -15.94 -0.44 -9.51
N ALA A 160 -17.11 -0.38 -8.89
CA ALA A 160 -17.45 0.70 -7.96
C ALA A 160 -17.22 0.15 -6.54
N PRO A 161 -16.26 0.68 -5.77
CA PRO A 161 -16.10 0.28 -4.38
C PRO A 161 -17.41 0.52 -3.64
N THR A 162 -17.89 -0.51 -2.93
CA THR A 162 -19.15 -0.45 -2.17
C THR A 162 -19.03 0.51 -0.98
N VAL A 163 -17.80 0.74 -0.52
CA VAL A 163 -17.46 1.68 0.55
C VAL A 163 -16.36 2.58 0.05
N MET A 164 -16.57 3.89 0.09
CA MET A 164 -15.50 4.83 -0.25
C MET A 164 -14.36 4.65 0.75
N PRO A 165 -13.11 4.54 0.30
CA PRO A 165 -11.96 4.32 1.18
C PRO A 165 -11.78 5.37 2.28
N GLU A 166 -12.45 6.52 2.14
CA GLU A 166 -12.44 7.64 3.10
C GLU A 166 -13.43 7.42 4.26
N GLU A 167 -14.40 6.50 4.12
CA GLU A 167 -15.47 6.22 5.09
C GLU A 167 -15.19 4.99 5.96
N VAL A 168 -14.14 4.23 5.65
CA VAL A 168 -13.79 3.03 6.43
C VAL A 168 -13.17 3.45 7.76
N GLY A 169 -14.03 3.66 8.73
CA GLY A 169 -13.65 3.91 10.11
C GLY A 169 -13.26 2.61 10.82
N GLY A 170 -11.96 2.35 10.91
CA GLY A 170 -11.45 1.54 12.01
C GLY A 170 -11.56 0.03 11.96
N GLU A 171 -11.85 -0.60 10.83
CA GLU A 171 -11.71 -2.05 10.73
C GLU A 171 -10.24 -2.46 10.71
N MET A 172 -9.90 -3.42 11.57
CA MET A 172 -8.57 -4.01 11.64
C MET A 172 -8.52 -5.24 10.74
N ILE A 173 -7.44 -5.35 9.99
CA ILE A 173 -7.09 -6.58 9.28
C ILE A 173 -5.86 -7.15 9.96
N GLU A 174 -5.97 -8.35 10.53
CA GLU A 174 -4.81 -9.11 10.98
C GLU A 174 -4.09 -9.70 9.76
N VAL A 175 -2.80 -9.39 9.65
CA VAL A 175 -1.93 -9.80 8.52
C VAL A 175 -0.90 -10.81 8.98
#